data_d9bb5fe3238aae4129ee40050238d15c
#
_entry.id   d9bb5fe3238aae4129ee40050238d15c
#
_cell.length_a   1.000
_cell.length_b   1.000
_cell.length_c   1.000
_cell.angle_alpha   90.00
_cell.angle_beta   90.00
_cell.angle_gamma   90.00
#
_symmetry.space_group_name_H-M   'P 1'
#
loop_
_entity.id
_entity.type
_entity.pdbx_description
1 polymer ?
#
loop_
_entity_poly.entity_id
_entity_poly.type
_entity_poly.pdbx_seq_one_letter_code
_entity_poly.pdbx_strand_id
1 'polypeptide(L)'
;MKLLHKPIYMLLIVLFCLLILSMGRLFGQKESVRIAVIRAAESQPEFLAFQEGLYDGAQSQEIRLDMVDASQLHAADLSQLLQQQKKNGCDGVLLLRPEQYVTDSPEAYAEAVQDSRLPVCVLTYDTDYLVGDSVDGAAGLVDAAYRKWKASGSQAATVIADESDPIAVRLAAEWNQHISEQALSKASGAGWSIQCGSTLQPEKAAASDSCMLLAPIQPDYTALAQQRADLLLTVNNYALAYHTIEHLSGRIHGTDVPLHEPDLLILTPETLFDSAQDALIFE
;
A
#
# COMPACT_ATOMS: atom_id res chain seq x y z
N MET A 1 -70.08 -21.16 20.67
CA MET A 1 -69.16 -20.48 19.70
C MET A 1 -67.92 -19.78 20.34
N LYS A 2 -67.56 -19.99 21.61
CA LYS A 2 -66.40 -19.29 22.24
C LYS A 2 -65.08 -20.07 22.33
N LEU A 3 -65.03 -21.33 21.88
CA LEU A 3 -63.81 -22.16 21.96
C LEU A 3 -62.96 -22.21 20.69
N LEU A 4 -63.52 -21.82 19.55
CA LEU A 4 -62.80 -21.86 18.25
C LEU A 4 -61.84 -20.68 18.05
N HIS A 5 -61.95 -19.63 18.85
CA HIS A 5 -61.08 -18.43 18.65
C HIS A 5 -59.73 -18.52 19.34
N LYS A 6 -59.60 -19.37 20.37
CA LYS A 6 -58.28 -19.53 21.09
C LYS A 6 -57.13 -20.04 20.22
N PRO A 7 -57.31 -21.06 19.35
CA PRO A 7 -56.18 -21.53 18.52
C PRO A 7 -55.80 -20.55 17.44
N ILE A 8 -56.75 -19.73 16.93
CA ILE A 8 -56.50 -18.69 15.93
C ILE A 8 -55.66 -17.57 16.55
N TYR A 9 -55.96 -17.13 17.74
CA TYR A 9 -55.15 -16.12 18.45
C TYR A 9 -53.73 -16.63 18.77
N MET A 10 -53.59 -17.88 19.17
CA MET A 10 -52.27 -18.51 19.40
C MET A 10 -51.49 -18.55 18.08
N LEU A 11 -52.10 -18.96 16.99
CA LEU A 11 -51.44 -19.00 15.65
C LEU A 11 -51.02 -17.59 15.20
N LEU A 12 -51.85 -16.57 15.40
CA LEU A 12 -51.52 -15.17 15.12
C LEU A 12 -50.37 -14.66 15.98
N ILE A 13 -50.30 -15.00 17.25
CA ILE A 13 -49.19 -14.63 18.14
C ILE A 13 -47.89 -15.31 17.69
N VAL A 14 -47.92 -16.59 17.35
CA VAL A 14 -46.75 -17.32 16.84
C VAL A 14 -46.27 -16.73 15.50
N LEU A 15 -47.20 -16.42 14.58
CA LEU A 15 -46.88 -15.78 13.29
C LEU A 15 -46.28 -14.40 13.52
N PHE A 16 -46.81 -13.61 14.43
CA PHE A 16 -46.28 -12.28 14.77
C PHE A 16 -44.91 -12.35 15.41
N CYS A 17 -44.68 -13.32 16.32
CA CYS A 17 -43.32 -13.57 16.87
C CYS A 17 -42.32 -14.04 15.82
N LEU A 18 -42.73 -14.90 14.87
CA LEU A 18 -41.90 -15.31 13.77
C LEU A 18 -41.59 -14.12 12.82
N LEU A 19 -42.56 -13.23 12.63
CA LEU A 19 -42.39 -12.03 11.83
C LEU A 19 -41.43 -11.04 12.51
N ILE A 20 -41.51 -10.85 13.82
CA ILE A 20 -40.57 -10.05 14.62
C ILE A 20 -39.17 -10.68 14.57
N LEU A 21 -39.05 -12.01 14.74
CA LEU A 21 -37.77 -12.71 14.64
C LEU A 21 -37.16 -12.63 13.23
N SER A 22 -37.98 -12.72 12.20
CA SER A 22 -37.51 -12.55 10.81
C SER A 22 -37.12 -11.11 10.51
N MET A 23 -37.89 -10.13 11.02
CA MET A 23 -37.52 -8.71 10.93
C MET A 23 -36.24 -8.43 11.74
N GLY A 24 -36.09 -8.97 12.95
CA GLY A 24 -34.88 -8.85 13.75
C GLY A 24 -33.64 -9.41 13.05
N ARG A 25 -33.78 -10.49 12.27
CA ARG A 25 -32.70 -11.00 11.42
C ARG A 25 -32.43 -10.16 10.17
N LEU A 26 -33.48 -9.50 9.64
CA LEU A 26 -33.35 -8.59 8.49
C LEU A 26 -32.80 -7.20 8.91
N PHE A 27 -33.14 -6.73 10.11
CA PHE A 27 -32.64 -5.44 10.63
C PHE A 27 -31.39 -5.60 11.51
N GLY A 28 -31.00 -6.82 11.87
CA GLY A 28 -29.78 -7.14 12.64
C GLY A 28 -28.61 -7.59 11.78
N GLN A 29 -28.67 -7.45 10.46
CA GLN A 29 -27.44 -7.49 9.66
C GLN A 29 -26.61 -6.26 10.07
N LYS A 30 -25.59 -6.49 10.86
CA LYS A 30 -24.51 -5.53 11.09
C LYS A 30 -24.12 -5.03 9.70
N GLU A 31 -24.42 -3.76 9.40
CA GLU A 31 -23.96 -3.19 8.13
C GLU A 31 -22.46 -3.45 8.06
N SER A 32 -22.04 -4.18 7.04
CA SER A 32 -20.62 -4.44 6.84
C SER A 32 -19.91 -3.10 6.67
N VAL A 33 -18.85 -2.87 7.41
CA VAL A 33 -18.01 -1.69 7.26
C VAL A 33 -17.62 -1.54 5.78
N ARG A 34 -17.71 -0.33 5.26
CA ARG A 34 -17.41 -0.03 3.86
C ARG A 34 -16.23 0.94 3.77
N ILE A 35 -15.21 0.55 3.04
CA ILE A 35 -14.04 1.37 2.77
C ILE A 35 -13.99 1.67 1.27
N ALA A 36 -13.91 2.96 0.92
CA ALA A 36 -13.62 3.37 -0.44
C ALA A 36 -12.11 3.38 -0.66
N VAL A 37 -11.65 2.68 -1.69
CA VAL A 37 -10.24 2.69 -2.13
C VAL A 37 -10.13 3.56 -3.36
N ILE A 38 -9.55 4.74 -3.21
CA ILE A 38 -9.37 5.73 -4.30
C ILE A 38 -7.97 5.54 -4.89
N ARG A 39 -7.91 5.34 -6.19
CA ARG A 39 -6.66 5.09 -6.93
C ARG A 39 -6.66 5.81 -8.28
N ALA A 40 -5.49 5.95 -8.89
CA ALA A 40 -5.40 6.46 -10.25
C ALA A 40 -6.15 5.55 -11.24
N ALA A 41 -6.91 6.16 -12.17
CA ALA A 41 -7.70 5.44 -13.18
C ALA A 41 -6.83 4.59 -14.12
N GLU A 42 -5.58 5.00 -14.33
CA GLU A 42 -4.60 4.32 -15.17
C GLU A 42 -3.68 3.39 -14.38
N SER A 43 -3.95 3.18 -13.07
CA SER A 43 -3.12 2.27 -12.29
C SER A 43 -3.22 0.86 -12.85
N GLN A 44 -2.09 0.36 -13.35
CA GLN A 44 -2.00 -0.94 -14.00
C GLN A 44 -2.23 -2.08 -12.99
N PRO A 45 -2.59 -3.30 -13.47
CA PRO A 45 -2.75 -4.49 -12.62
C PRO A 45 -1.45 -4.97 -11.95
N GLU A 46 -0.45 -4.17 -11.97
CA GLU A 46 0.94 -4.35 -11.51
C GLU A 46 1.08 -4.54 -10.01
N PHE A 47 -0.02 -4.38 -9.29
CA PHE A 47 -0.13 -4.57 -7.84
C PHE A 47 -0.90 -5.84 -7.46
N LEU A 48 -0.71 -6.97 -8.13
CA LEU A 48 -1.47 -8.18 -7.78
C LEU A 48 -1.30 -8.51 -6.30
N ALA A 49 -0.09 -8.63 -5.79
CA ALA A 49 0.16 -8.94 -4.38
C ALA A 49 -0.47 -7.89 -3.43
N PHE A 50 -0.43 -6.61 -3.81
CA PHE A 50 -1.09 -5.56 -3.03
C PHE A 50 -2.61 -5.71 -3.05
N GLN A 51 -3.20 -6.00 -4.21
CA GLN A 51 -4.65 -6.21 -4.33
C GLN A 51 -5.11 -7.42 -3.52
N GLU A 52 -4.37 -8.53 -3.56
CA GLU A 52 -4.64 -9.71 -2.74
C GLU A 52 -4.60 -9.37 -1.26
N GLY A 53 -3.55 -8.67 -0.80
CA GLY A 53 -3.47 -8.20 0.58
C GLY A 53 -4.64 -7.29 1.00
N LEU A 54 -5.11 -6.41 0.10
CA LEU A 54 -6.31 -5.59 0.34
C LEU A 54 -7.56 -6.45 0.52
N TYR A 55 -7.79 -7.42 -0.38
CA TYR A 55 -8.98 -8.27 -0.32
C TYR A 55 -8.95 -9.20 0.88
N ASP A 56 -7.81 -9.81 1.19
CA ASP A 56 -7.66 -10.70 2.33
C ASP A 56 -7.80 -9.94 3.66
N GLY A 57 -7.18 -8.74 3.75
CA GLY A 57 -7.36 -7.85 4.89
C GLY A 57 -8.83 -7.44 5.06
N ALA A 58 -9.51 -7.10 3.99
CA ALA A 58 -10.92 -6.77 4.02
C ALA A 58 -11.81 -7.96 4.40
N GLN A 59 -11.52 -9.14 3.86
CA GLN A 59 -12.24 -10.36 4.19
C GLN A 59 -12.06 -10.75 5.65
N SER A 60 -10.84 -10.66 6.19
CA SER A 60 -10.54 -10.98 7.58
C SER A 60 -11.26 -10.07 8.58
N GLN A 61 -11.55 -8.83 8.18
CA GLN A 61 -12.23 -7.81 8.99
C GLN A 61 -13.74 -7.67 8.67
N GLU A 62 -14.29 -8.52 7.80
CA GLU A 62 -15.68 -8.42 7.31
C GLU A 62 -16.01 -7.06 6.66
N ILE A 63 -15.04 -6.47 5.96
CA ILE A 63 -15.13 -5.17 5.30
C ILE A 63 -15.48 -5.35 3.83
N ARG A 64 -16.31 -4.45 3.31
CA ARG A 64 -16.55 -4.30 1.88
C ARG A 64 -15.67 -3.19 1.32
N LEU A 65 -14.92 -3.49 0.26
CA LEU A 65 -14.16 -2.51 -0.50
C LEU A 65 -14.95 -1.99 -1.70
N ASP A 66 -14.99 -0.69 -1.85
CA ASP A 66 -15.54 -0.01 -3.03
C ASP A 66 -14.38 0.67 -3.77
N MET A 67 -14.01 0.15 -4.94
CA MET A 67 -12.91 0.71 -5.75
C MET A 67 -13.40 1.96 -6.49
N VAL A 68 -12.65 3.05 -6.40
CA VAL A 68 -12.96 4.34 -7.00
C VAL A 68 -11.76 4.80 -7.82
N ASP A 69 -11.94 4.87 -9.12
CA ASP A 69 -10.91 5.37 -10.03
C ASP A 69 -10.95 6.91 -10.08
N ALA A 70 -9.81 7.54 -9.92
CA ALA A 70 -9.63 8.98 -9.94
C ALA A 70 -8.62 9.41 -11.02
N SER A 71 -8.85 10.54 -11.66
CA SER A 71 -7.92 11.12 -12.63
C SER A 71 -7.89 12.63 -12.50
N GLN A 72 -6.72 13.21 -12.35
CA GLN A 72 -6.47 14.65 -12.34
C GLN A 72 -7.44 15.44 -11.44
N LEU A 73 -7.41 15.18 -10.15
CA LEU A 73 -8.23 15.86 -9.15
C LEU A 73 -7.51 17.10 -8.62
N HIS A 74 -8.23 18.22 -8.54
CA HIS A 74 -7.85 19.33 -7.67
C HIS A 74 -8.23 19.01 -6.22
N ALA A 75 -7.59 19.68 -5.26
CA ALA A 75 -7.87 19.48 -3.82
C ALA A 75 -9.36 19.69 -3.47
N ALA A 76 -10.02 20.66 -4.12
CA ALA A 76 -11.46 20.89 -3.96
C ALA A 76 -12.30 19.70 -4.46
N ASP A 77 -11.92 19.08 -5.58
CA ASP A 77 -12.59 17.90 -6.13
C ASP A 77 -12.36 16.68 -5.25
N LEU A 78 -11.14 16.52 -4.70
CA LEU A 78 -10.84 15.49 -3.71
C LEU A 78 -11.70 15.63 -2.47
N SER A 79 -11.82 16.84 -1.90
CA SER A 79 -12.69 17.11 -0.76
C SER A 79 -14.16 16.76 -1.08
N GLN A 80 -14.64 17.12 -2.27
CA GLN A 80 -15.98 16.74 -2.71
C GLN A 80 -16.15 15.23 -2.86
N LEU A 81 -15.16 14.55 -3.42
CA LEU A 81 -15.15 13.08 -3.58
C LEU A 81 -15.20 12.38 -2.22
N LEU A 82 -14.40 12.82 -1.24
CA LEU A 82 -14.42 12.29 0.13
C LEU A 82 -15.80 12.48 0.78
N GLN A 83 -16.41 13.67 0.63
CA GLN A 83 -17.75 13.91 1.13
C GLN A 83 -18.81 13.04 0.42
N GLN A 84 -18.63 12.77 -0.87
CA GLN A 84 -19.51 11.88 -1.62
C GLN A 84 -19.40 10.44 -1.11
N GLN A 85 -18.19 9.93 -0.84
CA GLN A 85 -18.02 8.59 -0.27
C GLN A 85 -18.73 8.47 1.08
N LYS A 86 -18.64 9.48 1.93
CA LYS A 86 -19.40 9.54 3.18
C LYS A 86 -20.92 9.46 2.95
N LYS A 87 -21.45 10.22 1.98
CA LYS A 87 -22.89 10.17 1.63
C LYS A 87 -23.31 8.81 1.06
N ASN A 88 -22.39 8.12 0.40
CA ASN A 88 -22.60 6.77 -0.13
C ASN A 88 -22.55 5.68 0.96
N GLY A 89 -22.30 6.07 2.23
CA GLY A 89 -22.25 5.15 3.36
C GLY A 89 -20.90 4.44 3.52
N CYS A 90 -19.81 5.03 3.03
CA CYS A 90 -18.47 4.56 3.38
C CYS A 90 -18.10 5.05 4.78
N ASP A 91 -17.47 4.16 5.57
CA ASP A 91 -17.03 4.39 6.93
C ASP A 91 -15.58 4.88 6.99
N GLY A 92 -14.80 4.62 5.94
CA GLY A 92 -13.41 5.04 5.80
C GLY A 92 -12.98 5.14 4.34
N VAL A 93 -11.81 5.74 4.11
CA VAL A 93 -11.21 5.90 2.78
C VAL A 93 -9.73 5.53 2.83
N LEU A 94 -9.29 4.76 1.84
CA LEU A 94 -7.87 4.52 1.55
C LEU A 94 -7.52 5.28 0.27
N LEU A 95 -6.57 6.22 0.36
CA LEU A 95 -6.00 6.92 -0.79
C LEU A 95 -4.72 6.19 -1.22
N LEU A 96 -4.71 5.65 -2.43
CA LEU A 96 -3.55 4.96 -2.98
C LEU A 96 -2.82 5.89 -3.95
N ARG A 97 -1.59 6.24 -3.63
CA ARG A 97 -0.69 7.03 -4.48
C ARG A 97 -1.34 8.33 -4.98
N PRO A 98 -1.77 9.22 -4.06
CA PRO A 98 -2.41 10.48 -4.43
C PRO A 98 -1.54 11.35 -5.36
N GLU A 99 -0.23 11.21 -5.28
CA GLU A 99 0.74 11.86 -6.18
C GLU A 99 0.50 11.57 -7.66
N GLN A 100 -0.23 10.53 -8.00
CA GLN A 100 -0.53 10.16 -9.39
C GLN A 100 -1.76 10.88 -9.97
N TYR A 101 -2.69 11.33 -9.11
CA TYR A 101 -3.97 11.89 -9.60
C TYR A 101 -4.33 13.24 -8.97
N VAL A 102 -3.66 13.66 -7.89
CA VAL A 102 -3.84 15.00 -7.32
C VAL A 102 -2.89 15.97 -8.00
N THR A 103 -3.43 17.08 -8.50
CA THR A 103 -2.67 18.06 -9.31
C THR A 103 -2.30 19.32 -8.56
N ASP A 104 -2.87 19.52 -7.37
CA ASP A 104 -2.58 20.70 -6.54
C ASP A 104 -1.34 20.48 -5.67
N SER A 105 -0.94 21.55 -4.94
CA SER A 105 0.17 21.46 -4.02
C SER A 105 -0.09 20.47 -2.87
N PRO A 106 0.97 19.89 -2.30
CA PRO A 106 0.84 18.99 -1.14
C PRO A 106 0.08 19.62 0.03
N GLU A 107 0.21 20.95 0.24
CA GLU A 107 -0.49 21.65 1.32
C GLU A 107 -2.00 21.67 1.09
N ALA A 108 -2.46 21.98 -0.13
CA ALA A 108 -3.87 21.99 -0.47
C ALA A 108 -4.48 20.57 -0.40
N TYR A 109 -3.73 19.56 -0.80
CA TYR A 109 -4.08 18.16 -0.62
C TYR A 109 -4.23 17.80 0.87
N ALA A 110 -3.25 18.20 1.69
CA ALA A 110 -3.27 17.95 3.13
C ALA A 110 -4.50 18.55 3.80
N GLU A 111 -4.87 19.78 3.46
CA GLU A 111 -6.07 20.45 3.95
C GLU A 111 -7.34 19.67 3.55
N ALA A 112 -7.44 19.24 2.27
CA ALA A 112 -8.58 18.46 1.79
C ALA A 112 -8.76 17.13 2.53
N VAL A 113 -7.66 16.45 2.87
CA VAL A 113 -7.68 15.20 3.64
C VAL A 113 -8.07 15.45 5.09
N GLN A 114 -7.50 16.48 5.74
CA GLN A 114 -7.79 16.83 7.14
C GLN A 114 -9.23 17.29 7.35
N ASP A 115 -9.80 18.00 6.39
CA ASP A 115 -11.18 18.46 6.43
C ASP A 115 -12.20 17.32 6.20
N SER A 116 -11.73 16.16 5.74
CA SER A 116 -12.57 14.99 5.61
C SER A 116 -13.02 14.53 7.00
N ARG A 117 -14.30 14.33 7.20
CA ARG A 117 -14.84 13.80 8.46
C ARG A 117 -14.91 12.27 8.46
N LEU A 118 -14.16 11.63 7.60
CA LEU A 118 -13.98 10.19 7.51
C LEU A 118 -12.57 9.83 8.02
N PRO A 119 -12.38 8.67 8.63
CA PRO A 119 -11.06 8.07 8.74
C PRO A 119 -10.45 7.92 7.34
N VAL A 120 -9.30 8.56 7.11
CA VAL A 120 -8.55 8.46 5.86
C VAL A 120 -7.19 7.89 6.19
N CYS A 121 -6.80 6.83 5.48
CA CYS A 121 -5.43 6.33 5.45
C CYS A 121 -4.85 6.61 4.06
N VAL A 122 -3.59 6.98 4.01
CA VAL A 122 -2.88 7.28 2.77
C VAL A 122 -1.72 6.34 2.59
N LEU A 123 -1.61 5.70 1.43
CA LEU A 123 -0.41 5.02 1.00
C LEU A 123 0.22 5.81 -0.14
N THR A 124 1.42 6.29 0.07
CA THR A 124 2.16 7.09 -0.92
C THR A 124 3.62 6.67 -0.96
N TYR A 125 4.28 6.97 -2.07
CA TYR A 125 5.73 6.84 -2.24
C TYR A 125 6.41 8.21 -2.38
N ASP A 126 5.64 9.29 -2.16
CA ASP A 126 6.11 10.66 -2.16
C ASP A 126 5.90 11.27 -0.76
N THR A 127 7.00 11.66 -0.12
CA THR A 127 6.99 12.20 1.25
C THR A 127 6.17 13.47 1.39
N ASP A 128 5.98 14.22 0.32
CA ASP A 128 5.17 15.45 0.33
C ASP A 128 3.68 15.15 0.51
N TYR A 129 3.25 13.92 0.25
CA TYR A 129 1.87 13.48 0.41
C TYR A 129 1.60 12.71 1.71
N LEU A 130 2.57 12.64 2.62
CA LEU A 130 2.37 12.03 3.94
C LEU A 130 1.53 12.94 4.85
N VAL A 131 0.27 12.59 5.07
CA VAL A 131 -0.68 13.39 5.84
C VAL A 131 -1.48 12.52 6.80
N GLY A 132 -1.48 12.89 8.08
CA GLY A 132 -2.29 12.18 9.08
C GLY A 132 -1.89 10.71 9.22
N ASP A 133 -2.84 9.80 9.04
CA ASP A 133 -2.60 8.35 9.04
C ASP A 133 -2.08 7.95 7.64
N SER A 134 -0.78 8.04 7.43
CA SER A 134 -0.14 7.75 6.15
C SER A 134 1.02 6.77 6.29
N VAL A 135 1.19 5.95 5.26
CA VAL A 135 2.32 5.02 5.11
C VAL A 135 3.18 5.48 3.96
N ASP A 136 4.46 5.64 4.21
CA ASP A 136 5.47 5.72 3.16
C ASP A 136 5.79 4.30 2.65
N GLY A 137 5.34 4.00 1.45
CA GLY A 137 5.52 2.68 0.85
C GLY A 137 6.97 2.29 0.55
N ALA A 138 7.91 3.23 0.66
CA ALA A 138 9.34 2.96 0.47
C ALA A 138 10.15 3.17 1.75
N ALA A 139 9.49 3.38 2.91
CA ALA A 139 10.18 3.63 4.17
C ALA A 139 11.23 2.55 4.48
N GLY A 140 12.42 2.99 4.90
CA GLY A 140 13.51 2.10 5.31
C GLY A 140 14.23 1.33 4.18
N LEU A 141 13.76 1.41 2.93
CA LEU A 141 14.35 0.66 1.81
C LEU A 141 15.80 1.07 1.55
N VAL A 142 16.06 2.37 1.52
CA VAL A 142 17.41 2.93 1.31
C VAL A 142 18.32 2.61 2.48
N ASP A 143 17.82 2.71 3.72
CA ASP A 143 18.56 2.35 4.93
C ASP A 143 18.99 0.88 4.94
N ALA A 144 18.09 -0.01 4.53
CA ALA A 144 18.38 -1.44 4.43
C ALA A 144 19.45 -1.71 3.35
N ALA A 145 19.31 -1.07 2.20
CA ALA A 145 20.26 -1.16 1.10
C ALA A 145 21.64 -0.66 1.52
N TYR A 146 21.67 0.50 2.17
CA TYR A 146 22.91 1.09 2.68
C TYR A 146 23.63 0.16 3.69
N ARG A 147 22.88 -0.42 4.63
CA ARG A 147 23.43 -1.41 5.58
C ARG A 147 24.03 -2.63 4.87
N LYS A 148 23.37 -3.14 3.82
CA LYS A 148 23.86 -4.28 3.02
C LYS A 148 25.13 -3.91 2.26
N TRP A 149 25.14 -2.76 1.59
CA TRP A 149 26.32 -2.25 0.90
C TRP A 149 27.52 -2.08 1.86
N LYS A 150 27.30 -1.47 3.02
CA LYS A 150 28.35 -1.27 4.03
C LYS A 150 28.89 -2.61 4.56
N ALA A 151 28.01 -3.59 4.79
CA ALA A 151 28.38 -4.92 5.24
C ALA A 151 29.22 -5.70 4.22
N SER A 152 29.12 -5.38 2.92
CA SER A 152 29.95 -5.98 1.87
C SER A 152 31.41 -5.51 1.91
N GLY A 153 31.75 -4.48 2.69
CA GLY A 153 33.08 -3.88 2.76
C GLY A 153 33.43 -3.02 1.54
N SER A 154 32.50 -2.80 0.61
CA SER A 154 32.73 -1.96 -0.55
C SER A 154 32.89 -0.49 -0.15
N GLN A 155 33.76 0.22 -0.87
CA GLN A 155 34.01 1.66 -0.64
C GLN A 155 33.47 2.54 -1.76
N ALA A 156 32.97 1.93 -2.84
CA ALA A 156 32.46 2.64 -4.01
C ALA A 156 31.05 2.19 -4.35
N ALA A 157 30.17 3.13 -4.62
CA ALA A 157 28.84 2.88 -5.15
C ALA A 157 28.48 3.95 -6.21
N THR A 158 27.93 3.49 -7.31
CA THR A 158 27.34 4.38 -8.34
C THR A 158 25.83 4.24 -8.28
N VAL A 159 25.12 5.34 -8.09
CA VAL A 159 23.66 5.37 -8.06
C VAL A 159 23.12 5.71 -9.43
N ILE A 160 22.14 4.96 -9.85
CA ILE A 160 21.46 5.09 -11.14
C ILE A 160 19.96 5.13 -10.86
N ALA A 161 19.29 6.17 -11.34
CA ALA A 161 17.85 6.29 -11.29
C ALA A 161 17.28 6.47 -12.70
N ASP A 162 16.07 6.02 -12.89
CA ASP A 162 15.26 6.42 -14.04
C ASP A 162 14.69 7.81 -13.73
N GLU A 163 15.13 8.83 -14.48
CA GLU A 163 14.69 10.21 -14.27
C GLU A 163 13.19 10.41 -14.56
N SER A 164 12.56 9.49 -15.27
CA SER A 164 11.12 9.50 -15.54
C SER A 164 10.29 8.89 -14.40
N ASP A 165 10.93 8.18 -13.46
CA ASP A 165 10.29 7.58 -12.29
C ASP A 165 10.57 8.42 -11.03
N PRO A 166 9.58 9.18 -10.52
CA PRO A 166 9.75 10.02 -9.32
C PRO A 166 10.22 9.23 -8.09
N ILE A 167 9.79 7.96 -7.97
CA ILE A 167 10.19 7.09 -6.86
C ILE A 167 11.68 6.75 -6.98
N ALA A 168 12.12 6.40 -8.18
CA ALA A 168 13.53 6.12 -8.44
C ALA A 168 14.43 7.33 -8.13
N VAL A 169 13.99 8.52 -8.55
CA VAL A 169 14.69 9.79 -8.26
C VAL A 169 14.77 10.05 -6.77
N ARG A 170 13.66 9.85 -6.04
CA ARG A 170 13.62 10.01 -4.59
C ARG A 170 14.59 9.04 -3.90
N LEU A 171 14.54 7.75 -4.19
CA LEU A 171 15.42 6.74 -3.59
C LEU A 171 16.90 7.03 -3.86
N ALA A 172 17.22 7.50 -5.05
CA ALA A 172 18.58 7.92 -5.39
C ALA A 172 19.03 9.16 -4.61
N ALA A 173 18.15 10.11 -4.38
CA ALA A 173 18.42 11.29 -3.57
C ALA A 173 18.68 10.91 -2.09
N GLU A 174 17.86 10.06 -1.50
CA GLU A 174 18.05 9.53 -0.15
C GLU A 174 19.38 8.77 -0.03
N TRP A 175 19.71 7.91 -0.98
CA TRP A 175 21.00 7.23 -1.01
C TRP A 175 22.18 8.20 -1.04
N ASN A 176 22.13 9.23 -1.90
CA ASN A 176 23.18 10.23 -2.00
C ASN A 176 23.34 11.04 -0.70
N GLN A 177 22.27 11.26 0.05
CA GLN A 177 22.32 11.87 1.36
C GLN A 177 23.12 11.02 2.34
N HIS A 178 22.84 9.71 2.45
CA HIS A 178 23.59 8.78 3.30
C HIS A 178 25.09 8.77 2.99
N ILE A 179 25.47 8.80 1.72
CA ILE A 179 26.88 8.85 1.32
C ILE A 179 27.52 10.18 1.70
N SER A 180 26.83 11.30 1.47
CA SER A 180 27.37 12.64 1.76
C SER A 180 27.59 12.88 3.25
N GLU A 181 26.71 12.41 4.11
CA GLU A 181 26.82 12.52 5.57
C GLU A 181 28.03 11.77 6.14
N GLN A 182 28.50 10.71 5.44
CA GLN A 182 29.63 9.90 5.91
C GLN A 182 30.98 10.27 5.25
N ALA A 183 31.04 11.38 4.51
CA ALA A 183 32.25 11.83 3.80
C ALA A 183 32.94 10.74 2.93
N LEU A 184 32.14 9.81 2.42
CA LEU A 184 32.64 8.78 1.52
C LEU A 184 32.91 9.41 0.17
N SER A 185 34.19 9.32 -0.29
CA SER A 185 34.58 9.85 -1.59
C SER A 185 33.83 9.08 -2.70
N LYS A 186 33.39 9.83 -3.73
CA LYS A 186 32.99 9.24 -5.00
C LYS A 186 34.23 8.55 -5.62
N ALA A 187 34.54 7.35 -5.18
CA ALA A 187 35.67 6.60 -5.69
C ALA A 187 35.30 6.11 -7.10
N SER A 188 36.08 6.50 -8.08
CA SER A 188 36.08 5.91 -9.42
C SER A 188 36.81 4.56 -9.36
N GLY A 189 36.09 3.49 -9.12
CA GLY A 189 36.63 2.13 -9.07
C GLY A 189 35.51 1.11 -9.24
N ALA A 190 35.89 -0.13 -9.55
CA ALA A 190 35.00 -1.27 -9.54
C ALA A 190 34.28 -1.34 -8.18
N GLY A 191 32.96 -1.26 -8.21
CA GLY A 191 32.13 -1.14 -7.00
C GLY A 191 30.71 -1.58 -7.26
N TRP A 192 29.81 -1.23 -6.33
CA TRP A 192 28.40 -1.52 -6.48
C TRP A 192 27.71 -0.53 -7.42
N SER A 193 26.84 -1.05 -8.27
CA SER A 193 25.80 -0.26 -8.95
C SER A 193 24.52 -0.37 -8.16
N ILE A 194 23.99 0.76 -7.70
CA ILE A 194 22.71 0.86 -6.99
C ILE A 194 21.71 1.42 -7.99
N GLN A 195 20.78 0.58 -8.43
CA GLN A 195 19.74 0.97 -9.37
C GLN A 195 18.43 1.18 -8.66
N CYS A 196 17.87 2.37 -8.78
CA CYS A 196 16.59 2.73 -8.21
C CYS A 196 15.53 2.71 -9.32
N GLY A 197 14.40 2.01 -9.06
CA GLY A 197 13.30 1.88 -10.01
C GLY A 197 12.94 0.44 -10.34
N SER A 198 11.86 0.25 -11.09
CA SER A 198 11.27 -1.06 -11.37
C SER A 198 12.08 -1.91 -12.35
N THR A 199 12.89 -1.30 -13.21
CA THR A 199 13.61 -1.99 -14.28
C THR A 199 15.12 -1.80 -14.21
N LEU A 200 15.85 -2.90 -14.41
CA LEU A 200 17.30 -2.87 -14.48
C LEU A 200 17.75 -2.20 -15.78
N GLN A 201 18.70 -1.25 -15.69
CA GLN A 201 19.39 -0.66 -16.84
C GLN A 201 20.71 -1.41 -17.12
N PRO A 202 20.70 -2.43 -18.00
CA PRO A 202 21.80 -3.38 -18.11
C PRO A 202 23.11 -2.75 -18.59
N GLU A 203 23.05 -1.71 -19.43
CA GLU A 203 24.23 -1.03 -19.96
C GLU A 203 25.04 -0.32 -18.88
N LYS A 204 24.35 0.14 -17.83
CA LYS A 204 24.97 0.84 -16.70
C LYS A 204 25.41 -0.11 -15.59
N ALA A 205 24.76 -1.28 -15.46
CA ALA A 205 25.13 -2.33 -14.52
C ALA A 205 26.43 -3.04 -14.94
N ALA A 206 26.66 -3.20 -16.23
CA ALA A 206 27.82 -3.93 -16.76
C ALA A 206 29.19 -3.31 -16.43
N ALA A 207 29.21 -2.07 -15.91
CA ALA A 207 30.45 -1.38 -15.52
C ALA A 207 30.82 -1.60 -14.03
N SER A 208 30.02 -2.32 -13.25
CA SER A 208 30.22 -2.56 -11.82
C SER A 208 30.43 -4.04 -11.51
N ASP A 209 31.14 -4.35 -10.38
CA ASP A 209 31.39 -5.73 -9.95
C ASP A 209 30.15 -6.37 -9.34
N SER A 210 29.23 -5.57 -8.81
CA SER A 210 27.99 -6.01 -8.17
C SER A 210 26.85 -5.02 -8.42
N CYS A 211 25.64 -5.53 -8.53
CA CYS A 211 24.44 -4.76 -8.79
C CYS A 211 23.36 -4.99 -7.73
N MET A 212 22.84 -3.90 -7.17
CA MET A 212 21.69 -3.89 -6.27
C MET A 212 20.53 -3.12 -6.91
N LEU A 213 19.36 -3.74 -6.92
CA LEU A 213 18.13 -3.12 -7.41
C LEU A 213 17.23 -2.73 -6.22
N LEU A 214 16.78 -1.49 -6.18
CA LEU A 214 15.82 -0.94 -5.21
C LEU A 214 14.50 -0.66 -5.91
N ALA A 215 13.51 -1.51 -5.69
CA ALA A 215 12.24 -1.42 -6.39
C ALA A 215 11.06 -1.68 -5.42
N PRO A 216 10.46 -0.62 -4.83
CA PRO A 216 9.41 -0.80 -3.82
C PRO A 216 8.09 -1.32 -4.40
N ILE A 217 7.80 -1.07 -5.69
CA ILE A 217 6.49 -1.37 -6.28
C ILE A 217 6.52 -2.60 -7.16
N GLN A 218 7.37 -2.62 -8.19
CA GLN A 218 7.41 -3.65 -9.23
C GLN A 218 8.84 -4.08 -9.50
N PRO A 219 9.36 -4.97 -8.67
CA PRO A 219 10.73 -5.42 -8.86
C PRO A 219 10.90 -6.27 -10.12
N ASP A 220 12.00 -6.07 -10.83
CA ASP A 220 12.41 -6.95 -11.93
C ASP A 220 13.02 -8.26 -11.37
N TYR A 221 12.15 -9.19 -10.97
CA TYR A 221 12.57 -10.51 -10.52
C TYR A 221 13.35 -11.28 -11.60
N THR A 222 13.11 -10.98 -12.88
CA THR A 222 13.83 -11.60 -14.00
C THR A 222 15.29 -11.18 -13.99
N ALA A 223 15.58 -9.94 -13.61
CA ALA A 223 16.96 -9.47 -13.47
C ALA A 223 17.73 -10.27 -12.41
N LEU A 224 17.08 -10.59 -11.29
CA LEU A 224 17.66 -11.40 -10.23
C LEU A 224 17.80 -12.88 -10.66
N ALA A 225 16.74 -13.48 -11.25
CA ALA A 225 16.73 -14.85 -11.74
C ALA A 225 17.80 -15.11 -12.81
N GLN A 226 18.10 -14.12 -13.64
CA GLN A 226 19.14 -14.16 -14.68
C GLN A 226 20.53 -13.75 -14.17
N GLN A 227 20.66 -13.52 -12.87
CA GLN A 227 21.93 -13.08 -12.24
C GLN A 227 22.47 -11.78 -12.84
N ARG A 228 21.60 -10.90 -13.33
CA ARG A 228 21.94 -9.54 -13.78
C ARG A 228 21.98 -8.53 -12.63
N ALA A 229 21.33 -8.88 -11.52
CA ALA A 229 21.44 -8.22 -10.24
C ALA A 229 21.85 -9.26 -9.19
N ASP A 230 22.69 -8.86 -8.24
CA ASP A 230 23.13 -9.70 -7.12
C ASP A 230 22.18 -9.61 -5.93
N LEU A 231 21.47 -8.48 -5.82
CA LEU A 231 20.59 -8.17 -4.72
C LEU A 231 19.40 -7.36 -5.19
N LEU A 232 18.23 -7.73 -4.75
CA LEU A 232 16.99 -6.98 -4.92
C LEU A 232 16.41 -6.66 -3.54
N LEU A 233 16.16 -5.38 -3.30
CA LEU A 233 15.39 -4.92 -2.16
C LEU A 233 14.05 -4.39 -2.63
N THR A 234 12.99 -4.92 -2.06
CA THR A 234 11.62 -4.54 -2.36
C THR A 234 10.78 -4.53 -1.09
N VAL A 235 9.52 -4.17 -1.22
CA VAL A 235 8.53 -4.15 -0.14
C VAL A 235 7.61 -5.36 -0.26
N ASN A 236 7.25 -5.95 0.87
CA ASN A 236 6.16 -6.92 0.94
C ASN A 236 4.82 -6.19 0.74
N ASN A 237 4.44 -6.01 -0.52
CA ASN A 237 3.23 -5.26 -0.88
C ASN A 237 1.94 -5.93 -0.39
N TYR A 238 1.91 -7.26 -0.27
CA TYR A 238 0.78 -7.98 0.32
C TYR A 238 0.59 -7.59 1.79
N ALA A 239 1.64 -7.73 2.61
CA ALA A 239 1.59 -7.39 4.03
C ALA A 239 1.27 -5.90 4.23
N LEU A 240 1.86 -5.02 3.41
CA LEU A 240 1.60 -3.59 3.45
C LEU A 240 0.10 -3.28 3.26
N ALA A 241 -0.53 -3.88 2.25
CA ALA A 241 -1.94 -3.71 1.98
C ALA A 241 -2.83 -4.28 3.09
N TYR A 242 -2.52 -5.50 3.53
CA TYR A 242 -3.25 -6.19 4.59
C TYR A 242 -3.27 -5.36 5.89
N HIS A 243 -2.10 -4.93 6.37
CA HIS A 243 -1.98 -4.14 7.61
C HIS A 243 -2.57 -2.73 7.47
N THR A 244 -2.54 -2.14 6.27
CA THR A 244 -3.21 -0.86 6.03
C THR A 244 -4.72 -0.97 6.23
N ILE A 245 -5.34 -2.07 5.77
CA ILE A 245 -6.78 -2.33 6.01
C ILE A 245 -7.05 -2.61 7.48
N GLU A 246 -6.21 -3.38 8.17
CA GLU A 246 -6.35 -3.63 9.62
C GLU A 246 -6.30 -2.32 10.40
N HIS A 247 -5.32 -1.45 10.11
CA HIS A 247 -5.21 -0.14 10.74
C HIS A 247 -6.47 0.71 10.51
N LEU A 248 -6.91 0.84 9.25
CA LEU A 248 -8.08 1.64 8.91
C LEU A 248 -9.36 1.07 9.55
N SER A 249 -9.50 -0.26 9.62
CA SER A 249 -10.57 -0.93 10.36
C SER A 249 -10.55 -0.58 11.84
N GLY A 250 -9.37 -0.62 12.46
CA GLY A 250 -9.18 -0.20 13.85
C GLY A 250 -9.64 1.24 14.07
N ARG A 251 -9.25 2.16 13.20
CA ARG A 251 -9.66 3.57 13.26
C ARG A 251 -11.18 3.75 13.17
N ILE A 252 -11.83 3.00 12.29
CA ILE A 252 -13.29 3.04 12.14
C ILE A 252 -13.99 2.54 13.41
N HIS A 253 -13.45 1.48 14.03
CA HIS A 253 -14.02 0.90 15.26
C HIS A 253 -13.56 1.62 16.54
N GLY A 254 -12.69 2.61 16.46
CA GLY A 254 -12.13 3.32 17.62
C GLY A 254 -11.15 2.46 18.44
N THR A 255 -10.52 1.48 17.81
CA THR A 255 -9.44 0.67 18.39
C THR A 255 -8.09 1.21 17.92
N ASP A 256 -7.10 1.17 18.81
CA ASP A 256 -5.74 1.62 18.49
C ASP A 256 -4.95 0.48 17.85
N VAL A 257 -5.09 0.33 16.53
CA VAL A 257 -4.26 -0.58 15.73
C VAL A 257 -3.13 0.25 15.14
N PRO A 258 -1.86 -0.04 15.47
CA PRO A 258 -0.75 0.75 14.96
C PRO A 258 -0.64 0.63 13.43
N LEU A 259 -0.22 1.71 12.80
CA LEU A 259 0.16 1.69 11.40
C LEU A 259 1.55 1.06 11.30
N HIS A 260 1.66 -0.03 10.54
CA HIS A 260 2.92 -0.74 10.37
C HIS A 260 3.78 -0.09 9.29
N GLU A 261 5.07 0.03 9.56
CA GLU A 261 6.05 0.31 8.50
C GLU A 261 6.09 -0.87 7.51
N PRO A 262 6.43 -0.61 6.24
CA PRO A 262 6.52 -1.67 5.24
C PRO A 262 7.55 -2.75 5.62
N ASP A 263 7.16 -4.01 5.55
CA ASP A 263 8.09 -5.13 5.63
C ASP A 263 8.97 -5.18 4.38
N LEU A 264 10.28 -5.24 4.57
CA LEU A 264 11.23 -5.26 3.47
C LEU A 264 11.64 -6.69 3.10
N LEU A 265 11.60 -7.00 1.82
CA LEU A 265 12.11 -8.24 1.25
C LEU A 265 13.50 -7.99 0.66
N ILE A 266 14.45 -8.81 1.08
CA ILE A 266 15.82 -8.77 0.59
C ILE A 266 16.12 -10.11 -0.10
N LEU A 267 16.18 -10.06 -1.42
CA LEU A 267 16.25 -11.23 -2.29
C LEU A 267 17.62 -11.32 -2.96
N THR A 268 18.13 -12.53 -3.02
CA THR A 268 19.31 -12.90 -3.83
C THR A 268 18.90 -13.93 -4.88
N PRO A 269 19.72 -14.22 -5.90
CA PRO A 269 19.43 -15.28 -6.86
C PRO A 269 19.14 -16.64 -6.21
N GLU A 270 19.77 -16.93 -5.06
CA GLU A 270 19.59 -18.20 -4.33
C GLU A 270 18.29 -18.23 -3.55
N THR A 271 17.85 -17.10 -3.01
CA THR A 271 16.67 -17.01 -2.15
C THR A 271 15.39 -16.68 -2.92
N LEU A 272 15.49 -16.27 -4.19
CA LEU A 272 14.34 -15.89 -5.01
C LEU A 272 13.30 -17.01 -5.13
N PHE A 273 13.72 -18.27 -5.13
CA PHE A 273 12.87 -19.45 -5.27
C PHE A 273 12.72 -20.24 -3.96
N ASP A 274 12.99 -19.61 -2.82
CA ASP A 274 12.71 -20.22 -1.52
C ASP A 274 11.18 -20.24 -1.30
N SER A 275 10.64 -21.40 -0.95
CA SER A 275 9.19 -21.63 -0.81
C SER A 275 8.49 -20.68 0.17
N ALA A 276 9.24 -20.12 1.13
CA ALA A 276 8.70 -19.09 2.02
C ALA A 276 8.51 -17.71 1.35
N GLN A 277 9.17 -17.49 0.21
CA GLN A 277 9.11 -16.23 -0.56
C GLN A 277 8.31 -16.39 -1.86
N ASP A 278 8.16 -17.62 -2.37
CA ASP A 278 7.37 -17.91 -3.56
C ASP A 278 5.92 -17.39 -3.42
N ALA A 279 5.29 -17.63 -2.29
CA ALA A 279 3.95 -17.16 -1.99
C ALA A 279 3.83 -15.61 -1.94
N LEU A 280 4.91 -14.93 -1.59
CA LEU A 280 4.94 -13.45 -1.49
C LEU A 280 5.25 -12.75 -2.82
N ILE A 281 5.80 -13.50 -3.78
CA ILE A 281 6.32 -12.96 -5.04
C ILE A 281 5.45 -13.36 -6.24
N PHE A 282 4.91 -14.59 -6.24
CA PHE A 282 4.30 -15.22 -7.41
C PHE A 282 2.83 -15.64 -7.24
N GLU A 283 2.27 -15.58 -6.04
CA GLU A 283 0.84 -15.74 -5.76
C GLU A 283 0.14 -14.38 -5.72
#